data_8392b6deedfe6cd77232857e6dec4df2
#
_entry.id   8392b6deedfe6cd77232857e6dec4df2
#
_cell.length_a   1.000
_cell.length_b   1.000
_cell.length_c   1.000
_cell.angle_alpha   90.00
_cell.angle_beta   90.00
_cell.angle_gamma   90.00
#
_symmetry.space_group_name_H-M   'P 1'
#
loop_
_entity.id
_entity.type
_entity.pdbx_description
1 polymer ?
#
loop_
_entity_poly.entity_id
_entity_poly.type
_entity_poly.pdbx_seq_one_letter_code
_entity_poly.pdbx_strand_id
1 'polypeptide(L)'
;MSEVKTRAERIALKVRRKQRLVCVALGEEKADVVLKNADYVNVFSGTVEHGDIAVANGLVVGMADHYDGLMEVDVSGKIVAPGFIDAHIHLESSLVSPTSFARAVLPHGTTTVITDPHEIANVCGMGGIDYMMAATENLPLDVHFMLPSCVPAMAFEENGATLTWRDINAYFDHPRVLGLAEMMNYPGVMMGDRATMEKIVVSQAHHKKIDGHAPGLSGKALNAYMSAGVYSDHECDTIDNALEKLRKGQFIMIRDGTAAQNLEALMPLLTEQYAHRCMFCTDDKHPYDLLHKGHIDYIVRKAIALGADPILTIKVASHYAARYFLLNNKGAIAPGYLADFVVLDNLHDVNVEMVFKRGKLVYDGHEVEIAAPDIDPDILAGVLDTFHLPDVTPEQLRIGVAPLIGLIDGQIVTEDLGHAEGVDNGICQMTVCERHHNTGHVASCYVRGYGIQRGAVATSIAHDSHNIIACGVSPEDIAFAVNELKKMHGGIIVVENGQVQARLPLEVAGLFTDRPLPEVNEKLEHCKAAAWAQGVNRGIDPFMTLSFASLPVIPALRLTTKGVFNVNTLKFVE
;
A
#
# COMPACT_ATOMS: atom_id res chain seq x y z
N MET A 1 -7.91 31.29 17.74
CA MET A 1 -9.29 30.81 17.84
C MET A 1 -10.04 31.26 16.59
N SER A 2 -10.30 30.37 15.61
CA SER A 2 -11.14 30.70 14.45
C SER A 2 -12.60 30.81 14.93
N GLU A 3 -13.24 31.96 14.69
CA GLU A 3 -14.68 32.13 14.96
C GLU A 3 -15.48 30.98 14.33
N VAL A 4 -16.24 30.27 15.17
CA VAL A 4 -17.13 29.17 14.70
C VAL A 4 -18.28 29.81 13.91
N LYS A 5 -18.19 29.77 12.57
CA LYS A 5 -19.22 30.31 11.66
C LYS A 5 -20.56 29.59 11.88
N THR A 6 -21.64 30.36 11.96
CA THR A 6 -23.01 29.84 12.01
C THR A 6 -23.34 29.04 10.74
N ARG A 7 -24.39 28.21 10.80
CA ARG A 7 -24.89 27.48 9.61
C ARG A 7 -25.25 28.44 8.47
N ALA A 8 -25.86 29.59 8.76
CA ALA A 8 -26.23 30.61 7.78
C ALA A 8 -25.00 31.21 7.09
N GLU A 9 -23.97 31.56 7.86
CA GLU A 9 -22.71 32.11 7.32
C GLU A 9 -21.96 31.09 6.46
N ARG A 10 -21.96 29.80 6.86
CA ARG A 10 -21.40 28.71 6.03
C ARG A 10 -22.14 28.55 4.71
N ILE A 11 -23.48 28.63 4.73
CA ILE A 11 -24.30 28.59 3.51
C ILE A 11 -24.00 29.79 2.62
N ALA A 12 -23.99 31.01 3.19
CA ALA A 12 -23.70 32.24 2.43
C ALA A 12 -22.30 32.21 1.78
N LEU A 13 -21.30 31.66 2.46
CA LEU A 13 -19.97 31.46 1.88
C LEU A 13 -19.99 30.46 0.71
N LYS A 14 -20.69 29.35 0.87
CA LYS A 14 -20.84 28.35 -0.20
C LYS A 14 -21.57 28.93 -1.41
N VAL A 15 -22.60 29.74 -1.20
CA VAL A 15 -23.33 30.44 -2.29
C VAL A 15 -22.39 31.37 -3.05
N ARG A 16 -21.64 32.25 -2.37
CA ARG A 16 -20.66 33.14 -3.02
C ARG A 16 -19.61 32.37 -3.82
N ARG A 17 -19.09 31.26 -3.27
CA ARG A 17 -18.16 30.40 -4.01
C ARG A 17 -18.80 29.82 -5.29
N LYS A 18 -20.04 29.37 -5.22
CA LYS A 18 -20.76 28.86 -6.40
C LYS A 18 -21.04 29.95 -7.44
N GLN A 19 -21.43 31.15 -7.01
CA GLN A 19 -21.61 32.29 -7.91
C GLN A 19 -20.32 32.64 -8.65
N ARG A 20 -19.17 32.70 -7.95
CA ARG A 20 -17.86 32.92 -8.59
C ARG A 20 -17.52 31.84 -9.63
N LEU A 21 -17.77 30.56 -9.33
CA LEU A 21 -17.54 29.48 -10.31
C LEU A 21 -18.35 29.70 -11.60
N VAL A 22 -19.60 30.17 -11.47
CA VAL A 22 -20.48 30.47 -12.63
C VAL A 22 -19.93 31.67 -13.41
N CYS A 23 -19.56 32.77 -12.76
CA CYS A 23 -19.00 33.95 -13.43
C CYS A 23 -17.71 33.63 -14.18
N VAL A 24 -16.81 32.85 -13.58
CA VAL A 24 -15.57 32.39 -14.25
C VAL A 24 -15.90 31.48 -15.44
N ALA A 25 -16.83 30.56 -15.29
CA ALA A 25 -17.24 29.66 -16.37
C ALA A 25 -17.85 30.40 -17.58
N LEU A 26 -18.52 31.54 -17.34
CA LEU A 26 -19.08 32.43 -18.37
C LEU A 26 -18.03 33.40 -18.97
N GLY A 27 -16.81 33.43 -18.43
CA GLY A 27 -15.77 34.37 -18.84
C GLY A 27 -15.98 35.81 -18.32
N GLU A 28 -16.89 36.02 -17.37
CA GLU A 28 -17.19 37.32 -16.77
C GLU A 28 -16.16 37.70 -15.67
N GLU A 29 -15.45 36.73 -15.15
CA GLU A 29 -14.39 36.87 -14.14
C GLU A 29 -13.19 35.99 -14.52
N LYS A 30 -11.95 36.45 -14.24
CA LYS A 30 -10.73 35.67 -14.49
C LYS A 30 -10.70 34.41 -13.62
N ALA A 31 -10.25 33.32 -14.24
CA ALA A 31 -9.93 32.08 -13.52
C ALA A 31 -8.72 32.24 -12.59
N ASP A 32 -8.61 31.42 -11.55
CA ASP A 32 -7.41 31.41 -10.71
C ASP A 32 -6.21 30.91 -11.51
N VAL A 33 -6.41 29.86 -12.32
CA VAL A 33 -5.41 29.27 -13.22
C VAL A 33 -6.09 28.87 -14.52
N VAL A 34 -5.40 29.10 -15.65
CA VAL A 34 -5.78 28.56 -16.96
C VAL A 34 -4.61 27.76 -17.52
N LEU A 35 -4.86 26.51 -17.88
CA LEU A 35 -3.95 25.76 -18.75
C LEU A 35 -4.32 26.12 -20.19
N LYS A 36 -3.40 26.83 -20.86
CA LYS A 36 -3.59 27.36 -22.21
C LYS A 36 -3.21 26.32 -23.27
N ASN A 37 -3.99 26.28 -24.36
CA ASN A 37 -3.69 25.44 -25.53
C ASN A 37 -3.55 23.95 -25.17
N ALA A 38 -4.37 23.45 -24.24
CA ALA A 38 -4.29 22.09 -23.75
C ALA A 38 -4.89 21.08 -24.74
N ASP A 39 -4.13 20.05 -25.08
CA ASP A 39 -4.69 18.80 -25.59
C ASP A 39 -5.02 17.92 -24.37
N TYR A 40 -6.28 17.67 -24.09
CA TYR A 40 -6.67 16.99 -22.84
C TYR A 40 -7.46 15.71 -23.07
N VAL A 41 -7.22 14.72 -22.20
CA VAL A 41 -7.93 13.44 -22.22
C VAL A 41 -9.34 13.62 -21.66
N ASN A 42 -10.35 13.49 -22.52
CA ASN A 42 -11.74 13.42 -22.13
C ASN A 42 -12.12 11.95 -21.83
N VAL A 43 -12.19 11.60 -20.54
CA VAL A 43 -12.51 10.24 -20.10
C VAL A 43 -13.96 9.82 -20.39
N PHE A 44 -14.85 10.76 -20.67
CA PHE A 44 -16.26 10.49 -20.98
C PHE A 44 -16.48 10.11 -22.43
N SER A 45 -15.86 10.85 -23.36
CA SER A 45 -15.93 10.56 -24.80
C SER A 45 -14.90 9.52 -25.25
N GLY A 46 -13.80 9.37 -24.51
CA GLY A 46 -12.68 8.50 -24.91
C GLY A 46 -11.84 9.11 -26.03
N THR A 47 -11.71 10.44 -26.04
CA THR A 47 -10.99 11.21 -27.06
C THR A 47 -10.01 12.18 -26.42
N VAL A 48 -9.06 12.69 -27.21
CA VAL A 48 -8.32 13.90 -26.87
C VAL A 48 -9.05 15.09 -27.47
N GLU A 49 -9.30 16.11 -26.66
CA GLU A 49 -9.95 17.36 -27.04
C GLU A 49 -8.97 18.53 -26.86
N HIS A 50 -9.22 19.65 -27.55
CA HIS A 50 -8.36 20.83 -27.51
C HIS A 50 -9.08 22.02 -26.91
N GLY A 51 -8.37 22.84 -26.11
CA GLY A 51 -8.88 24.11 -25.57
C GLY A 51 -8.18 24.54 -24.29
N ASP A 52 -8.56 25.73 -23.81
CA ASP A 52 -8.12 26.22 -22.51
C ASP A 52 -8.90 25.52 -21.37
N ILE A 53 -8.22 25.15 -20.31
CA ILE A 53 -8.85 24.58 -19.10
C ILE A 53 -8.81 25.63 -18.00
N ALA A 54 -9.99 26.15 -17.63
CA ALA A 54 -10.13 27.16 -16.60
C ALA A 54 -10.42 26.53 -15.21
N VAL A 55 -9.71 27.02 -14.19
CA VAL A 55 -9.82 26.55 -12.80
C VAL A 55 -10.15 27.71 -11.86
N ALA A 56 -11.14 27.52 -11.01
CA ALA A 56 -11.46 28.45 -9.93
C ALA A 56 -11.79 27.70 -8.63
N ASN A 57 -11.30 28.20 -7.49
CA ASN A 57 -11.48 27.56 -6.18
C ASN A 57 -11.09 26.07 -6.13
N GLY A 58 -10.09 25.67 -6.91
CA GLY A 58 -9.60 24.30 -6.99
C GLY A 58 -10.46 23.34 -7.82
N LEU A 59 -11.46 23.85 -8.55
CA LEU A 59 -12.33 23.08 -9.43
C LEU A 59 -12.13 23.52 -10.88
N VAL A 60 -12.22 22.57 -11.79
CA VAL A 60 -12.43 22.88 -13.22
C VAL A 60 -13.77 23.59 -13.34
N VAL A 61 -13.81 24.73 -14.03
CA VAL A 61 -15.04 25.49 -14.28
C VAL A 61 -15.44 25.49 -15.74
N GLY A 62 -14.50 25.28 -16.64
CA GLY A 62 -14.80 25.22 -18.07
C GLY A 62 -13.63 24.74 -18.91
N MET A 63 -13.94 24.27 -20.11
CA MET A 63 -13.03 24.02 -21.20
C MET A 63 -13.63 24.68 -22.44
N ALA A 64 -12.86 25.57 -23.11
CA ALA A 64 -13.30 26.33 -24.29
C ALA A 64 -12.11 26.85 -25.08
N ASP A 65 -12.36 27.50 -26.22
CA ASP A 65 -11.33 28.06 -27.07
C ASP A 65 -10.48 29.12 -26.36
N HIS A 66 -11.07 29.82 -25.39
CA HIS A 66 -10.37 30.88 -24.66
C HIS A 66 -10.93 31.13 -23.26
N TYR A 67 -10.03 31.23 -22.27
CA TYR A 67 -10.27 31.78 -20.94
C TYR A 67 -9.13 32.70 -20.52
N ASP A 68 -9.46 33.76 -19.74
CA ASP A 68 -8.48 34.60 -19.06
C ASP A 68 -8.20 34.08 -17.64
N GLY A 69 -6.92 34.01 -17.27
CA GLY A 69 -6.45 33.58 -15.94
C GLY A 69 -5.75 34.68 -15.15
N LEU A 70 -5.68 34.52 -13.82
CA LEU A 70 -4.74 35.25 -12.97
C LEU A 70 -3.33 34.65 -13.13
N MET A 71 -3.25 33.35 -13.28
CA MET A 71 -2.07 32.58 -13.70
C MET A 71 -2.42 31.84 -14.98
N GLU A 72 -1.55 31.92 -15.97
CA GLU A 72 -1.70 31.19 -17.23
C GLU A 72 -0.46 30.33 -17.45
N VAL A 73 -0.67 29.06 -17.76
CA VAL A 73 0.38 28.08 -18.03
C VAL A 73 0.17 27.53 -19.43
N ASP A 74 1.08 27.80 -20.35
CA ASP A 74 1.03 27.26 -21.69
C ASP A 74 1.49 25.80 -21.71
N VAL A 75 0.58 24.91 -22.13
CA VAL A 75 0.83 23.47 -22.25
C VAL A 75 0.72 23.00 -23.70
N SER A 76 1.01 23.90 -24.66
CA SER A 76 1.00 23.59 -26.09
C SER A 76 1.88 22.39 -26.41
N GLY A 77 1.33 21.43 -27.16
CA GLY A 77 2.03 20.21 -27.58
C GLY A 77 2.21 19.18 -26.45
N LYS A 78 1.55 19.38 -25.31
CA LYS A 78 1.49 18.42 -24.19
C LYS A 78 0.10 17.86 -24.03
N ILE A 79 0.02 16.72 -23.36
CA ILE A 79 -1.26 16.09 -23.02
C ILE A 79 -1.59 16.36 -21.56
N VAL A 80 -2.77 16.89 -21.30
CA VAL A 80 -3.31 17.03 -19.95
C VAL A 80 -4.23 15.85 -19.65
N ALA A 81 -3.93 15.09 -18.61
CA ALA A 81 -4.75 13.97 -18.16
C ALA A 81 -5.23 14.18 -16.71
N PRO A 82 -6.30 13.49 -16.26
CA PRO A 82 -6.66 13.47 -14.84
C PRO A 82 -5.51 12.88 -14.01
N GLY A 83 -5.30 13.43 -12.82
CA GLY A 83 -4.33 12.88 -11.87
C GLY A 83 -4.61 11.41 -11.56
N PHE A 84 -3.56 10.62 -11.48
CA PHE A 84 -3.64 9.18 -11.26
C PHE A 84 -4.09 8.84 -9.84
N ILE A 85 -4.75 7.70 -9.71
CA ILE A 85 -5.30 7.17 -8.47
C ILE A 85 -4.76 5.74 -8.28
N ASP A 86 -4.08 5.50 -7.15
CA ASP A 86 -3.76 4.17 -6.71
C ASP A 86 -4.94 3.60 -5.92
N ALA A 87 -5.52 2.51 -6.41
CA ALA A 87 -6.76 1.95 -5.86
C ALA A 87 -6.54 1.10 -4.60
N HIS A 88 -5.32 0.65 -4.32
CA HIS A 88 -4.97 -0.13 -3.14
C HIS A 88 -3.46 -0.11 -2.89
N ILE A 89 -3.05 0.34 -1.71
CA ILE A 89 -1.65 0.41 -1.31
C ILE A 89 -1.51 0.29 0.21
N HIS A 90 -0.40 -0.34 0.65
CA HIS A 90 0.13 -0.25 2.00
C HIS A 90 1.25 0.81 2.00
N LEU A 91 0.99 2.01 2.55
CA LEU A 91 1.99 3.09 2.56
C LEU A 91 3.25 2.68 3.31
N GLU A 92 3.10 1.83 4.32
CA GLU A 92 4.15 1.29 5.16
C GLU A 92 5.21 0.53 4.36
N SER A 93 4.81 -0.17 3.30
CA SER A 93 5.71 -0.92 2.42
C SER A 93 6.71 -0.03 1.66
N SER A 94 6.45 1.27 1.60
CA SER A 94 7.42 2.24 1.07
C SER A 94 8.61 2.50 2.00
N LEU A 95 8.55 2.02 3.25
CA LEU A 95 9.55 2.20 4.34
C LEU A 95 9.80 3.67 4.71
N VAL A 96 9.00 4.60 4.21
CA VAL A 96 9.09 6.03 4.51
C VAL A 96 7.79 6.60 5.04
N SER A 97 7.87 7.72 5.75
CA SER A 97 6.68 8.42 6.25
C SER A 97 5.76 8.88 5.11
N PRO A 98 4.46 9.09 5.38
CA PRO A 98 3.51 9.58 4.39
C PRO A 98 3.95 10.86 3.68
N THR A 99 4.67 11.75 4.36
CA THR A 99 5.23 12.97 3.75
C THR A 99 6.32 12.65 2.72
N SER A 100 7.25 11.76 3.05
CA SER A 100 8.30 11.33 2.13
C SER A 100 7.73 10.51 0.97
N PHE A 101 6.71 9.69 1.23
CA PHE A 101 5.96 9.00 0.19
C PHE A 101 5.26 9.98 -0.77
N ALA A 102 4.58 11.01 -0.26
CA ALA A 102 3.93 12.02 -1.11
C ALA A 102 4.94 12.75 -2.02
N ARG A 103 6.14 13.09 -1.49
CA ARG A 103 7.23 13.65 -2.31
C ARG A 103 7.67 12.71 -3.43
N ALA A 104 7.67 11.41 -3.17
CA ALA A 104 8.08 10.41 -4.14
C ALA A 104 7.05 10.21 -5.26
N VAL A 105 5.74 10.19 -4.95
CA VAL A 105 4.71 9.78 -5.93
C VAL A 105 4.09 10.94 -6.70
N LEU A 106 4.13 12.16 -6.18
CA LEU A 106 3.63 13.34 -6.90
C LEU A 106 4.34 13.59 -8.23
N PRO A 107 5.69 13.48 -8.32
CA PRO A 107 6.39 13.56 -9.61
C PRO A 107 5.96 12.52 -10.65
N HIS A 108 5.33 11.44 -10.20
CA HIS A 108 4.76 10.37 -11.02
C HIS A 108 3.26 10.58 -11.33
N GLY A 109 2.71 11.77 -11.04
CA GLY A 109 1.33 12.11 -11.37
C GLY A 109 0.27 11.46 -10.49
N THR A 110 0.64 10.69 -9.46
CA THR A 110 -0.32 10.14 -8.50
C THR A 110 -0.78 11.23 -7.56
N THR A 111 -2.05 11.58 -7.63
CA THR A 111 -2.66 12.66 -6.84
C THR A 111 -3.60 12.14 -5.75
N THR A 112 -3.89 10.85 -5.76
CA THR A 112 -4.79 10.20 -4.81
C THR A 112 -4.37 8.76 -4.60
N VAL A 113 -4.39 8.30 -3.34
CA VAL A 113 -4.17 6.91 -2.97
C VAL A 113 -5.28 6.42 -2.04
N ILE A 114 -5.62 5.14 -2.14
CA ILE A 114 -6.54 4.45 -1.25
C ILE A 114 -5.69 3.46 -0.45
N THR A 115 -5.41 3.80 0.80
CA THR A 115 -4.52 2.99 1.65
C THR A 115 -5.30 2.08 2.59
N ASP A 116 -4.77 0.87 2.78
CA ASP A 116 -5.12 -0.03 3.87
C ASP A 116 -3.98 0.00 4.90
N PRO A 117 -4.13 0.68 6.04
CA PRO A 117 -3.09 0.78 7.05
C PRO A 117 -3.11 -0.41 8.03
N HIS A 118 -3.34 -1.63 7.56
CA HIS A 118 -3.40 -2.79 8.46
C HIS A 118 -2.03 -3.15 9.05
N GLU A 119 -0.95 -2.81 8.36
CA GLU A 119 0.42 -3.07 8.82
C GLU A 119 0.69 -2.36 10.14
N ILE A 120 0.55 -1.04 10.18
CA ILE A 120 0.72 -0.28 11.42
C ILE A 120 -0.40 -0.60 12.44
N ALA A 121 -1.59 -0.96 11.98
CA ALA A 121 -2.67 -1.36 12.89
C ALA A 121 -2.40 -2.69 13.59
N ASN A 122 -1.68 -3.62 12.96
CA ASN A 122 -1.21 -4.85 13.61
C ASN A 122 -0.21 -4.58 14.73
N VAL A 123 0.51 -3.47 14.68
CA VAL A 123 1.48 -3.05 15.72
C VAL A 123 0.81 -2.18 16.78
N CYS A 124 0.11 -1.12 16.37
CA CYS A 124 -0.35 -0.03 17.24
C CYS A 124 -1.88 0.07 17.35
N GLY A 125 -2.64 -0.85 16.76
CA GLY A 125 -4.09 -0.80 16.76
C GLY A 125 -4.66 0.47 16.12
N MET A 126 -5.74 0.99 16.72
CA MET A 126 -6.34 2.25 16.25
C MET A 126 -5.41 3.45 16.39
N GLY A 127 -4.46 3.44 17.35
CA GLY A 127 -3.44 4.48 17.48
C GLY A 127 -2.54 4.61 16.25
N GLY A 128 -2.24 3.49 15.58
CA GLY A 128 -1.54 3.49 14.28
C GLY A 128 -2.36 4.13 13.17
N ILE A 129 -3.67 3.88 13.15
CA ILE A 129 -4.59 4.51 12.19
C ILE A 129 -4.70 6.02 12.46
N ASP A 130 -4.79 6.44 13.72
CA ASP A 130 -4.80 7.85 14.11
C ASP A 130 -3.52 8.55 13.66
N TYR A 131 -2.36 7.91 13.83
CA TYR A 131 -1.09 8.41 13.33
C TYR A 131 -1.12 8.57 11.80
N MET A 132 -1.53 7.55 11.04
CA MET A 132 -1.58 7.63 9.57
C MET A 132 -2.54 8.71 9.10
N MET A 133 -3.67 8.90 9.77
CA MET A 133 -4.61 9.98 9.48
C MET A 133 -3.99 11.35 9.77
N ALA A 134 -3.30 11.53 10.89
CA ALA A 134 -2.63 12.78 11.23
C ALA A 134 -1.44 13.07 10.28
N ALA A 135 -0.59 12.07 10.01
CA ALA A 135 0.58 12.19 9.15
C ALA A 135 0.25 12.45 7.67
N THR A 136 -0.99 12.26 7.27
CA THR A 136 -1.48 12.53 5.92
C THR A 136 -2.37 13.77 5.84
N GLU A 137 -2.52 14.52 6.92
CA GLU A 137 -3.38 15.71 6.96
C GLU A 137 -2.75 16.85 6.15
N ASN A 138 -3.56 17.47 5.29
CA ASN A 138 -3.15 18.61 4.44
C ASN A 138 -1.97 18.36 3.47
N LEU A 139 -1.59 17.11 3.21
CA LEU A 139 -0.65 16.81 2.14
C LEU A 139 -1.23 17.21 0.76
N PRO A 140 -0.40 17.55 -0.21
CA PRO A 140 -0.84 17.76 -1.60
C PRO A 140 -1.18 16.44 -2.31
N LEU A 141 -1.24 15.34 -1.61
CA LEU A 141 -1.71 14.01 -1.99
C LEU A 141 -3.00 13.71 -1.21
N ASP A 142 -4.10 13.36 -1.89
CA ASP A 142 -5.29 12.91 -1.17
C ASP A 142 -5.10 11.45 -0.75
N VAL A 143 -5.06 11.22 0.56
CA VAL A 143 -4.98 9.88 1.14
C VAL A 143 -6.35 9.51 1.72
N HIS A 144 -6.96 8.49 1.16
CA HIS A 144 -8.19 7.88 1.65
C HIS A 144 -7.89 6.54 2.31
N PHE A 145 -8.71 6.15 3.26
CA PHE A 145 -8.49 4.99 4.11
C PHE A 145 -9.56 3.93 3.90
N MET A 146 -9.11 2.69 3.79
CA MET A 146 -9.92 1.51 4.05
C MET A 146 -9.55 1.02 5.44
N LEU A 147 -10.54 0.75 6.30
CA LEU A 147 -10.27 0.30 7.69
C LEU A 147 -9.91 -1.19 7.70
N PRO A 148 -8.90 -1.60 8.48
CA PRO A 148 -8.44 -2.98 8.49
C PRO A 148 -9.51 -4.01 8.83
N SER A 149 -9.62 -5.04 8.00
CA SER A 149 -10.57 -6.14 8.19
C SER A 149 -10.01 -7.24 9.09
N CYS A 150 -8.70 -7.50 9.02
CA CYS A 150 -8.02 -8.65 9.58
C CYS A 150 -6.82 -8.22 10.45
N VAL A 151 -7.07 -7.78 11.67
CA VAL A 151 -6.07 -7.50 12.69
C VAL A 151 -6.47 -8.25 13.95
N PRO A 152 -5.79 -9.37 14.25
CA PRO A 152 -4.77 -10.10 13.48
C PRO A 152 -5.35 -10.83 12.26
N ALA A 153 -4.47 -11.31 11.35
CA ALA A 153 -4.86 -12.13 10.21
C ALA A 153 -5.42 -13.49 10.66
N MET A 154 -4.78 -14.10 11.65
CA MET A 154 -5.24 -15.34 12.31
C MET A 154 -5.36 -15.12 13.82
N ALA A 155 -6.44 -15.60 14.42
CA ALA A 155 -6.76 -15.38 15.84
C ALA A 155 -5.71 -15.87 16.84
N PHE A 156 -4.80 -16.76 16.44
CA PHE A 156 -3.72 -17.26 17.32
C PHE A 156 -2.44 -16.42 17.27
N GLU A 157 -2.32 -15.47 16.32
CA GLU A 157 -1.14 -14.64 16.22
C GLU A 157 -1.00 -13.66 17.39
N GLU A 158 0.24 -13.34 17.74
CA GLU A 158 0.58 -12.40 18.79
C GLU A 158 0.96 -11.06 18.18
N ASN A 159 -0.06 -10.28 17.84
CA ASN A 159 0.07 -8.93 17.27
C ASN A 159 0.02 -7.89 18.38
N GLY A 160 0.43 -6.67 18.08
CA GLY A 160 0.33 -5.55 19.01
C GLY A 160 -1.11 -5.17 19.36
N ALA A 161 -2.08 -5.52 18.49
CA ALA A 161 -3.49 -5.24 18.73
C ALA A 161 -4.42 -6.30 18.13
N THR A 162 -5.66 -6.30 18.62
CA THR A 162 -6.79 -7.03 18.02
C THR A 162 -7.92 -6.04 17.78
N LEU A 163 -8.33 -5.86 16.52
CA LEU A 163 -9.42 -4.95 16.17
C LEU A 163 -10.73 -5.70 16.01
N THR A 164 -11.74 -5.23 16.71
CA THR A 164 -13.13 -5.68 16.58
C THR A 164 -13.94 -4.70 15.72
N TRP A 165 -15.17 -5.09 15.37
CA TRP A 165 -16.09 -4.16 14.69
C TRP A 165 -16.36 -2.87 15.49
N ARG A 166 -16.24 -2.91 16.85
CA ARG A 166 -16.46 -1.73 17.70
C ARG A 166 -15.36 -0.69 17.53
N ASP A 167 -14.13 -1.15 17.36
CA ASP A 167 -12.96 -0.28 17.20
C ASP A 167 -13.03 0.50 15.89
N ILE A 168 -13.40 -0.15 14.80
CA ILE A 168 -13.50 0.47 13.47
C ILE A 168 -14.79 1.27 13.26
N ASN A 169 -15.87 0.95 13.98
CA ASN A 169 -17.19 1.55 13.76
C ASN A 169 -17.20 3.09 13.86
N ALA A 170 -16.48 3.65 14.85
CA ALA A 170 -16.42 5.10 15.06
C ALA A 170 -15.74 5.87 13.91
N TYR A 171 -14.92 5.19 13.13
CA TYR A 171 -14.13 5.80 12.05
C TYR A 171 -14.87 5.84 10.71
N PHE A 172 -15.92 5.04 10.51
CA PHE A 172 -16.67 5.03 9.25
C PHE A 172 -17.32 6.36 8.88
N ASP A 173 -17.61 7.22 9.85
CA ASP A 173 -18.16 8.56 9.60
C ASP A 173 -17.09 9.59 9.21
N HIS A 174 -15.80 9.24 9.29
CA HIS A 174 -14.72 10.12 8.88
C HIS A 174 -14.73 10.29 7.33
N PRO A 175 -14.63 11.52 6.80
CA PRO A 175 -14.80 11.78 5.36
C PRO A 175 -13.72 11.14 4.47
N ARG A 176 -12.55 10.81 5.03
CA ARG A 176 -11.49 10.11 4.30
C ARG A 176 -11.60 8.59 4.38
N VAL A 177 -12.52 8.02 5.16
CA VAL A 177 -12.74 6.58 5.26
C VAL A 177 -13.76 6.14 4.20
N LEU A 178 -13.33 5.29 3.28
CA LEU A 178 -14.13 4.83 2.14
C LEU A 178 -14.75 3.45 2.36
N GLY A 179 -14.15 2.61 3.20
CA GLY A 179 -14.63 1.26 3.39
C GLY A 179 -13.89 0.42 4.40
N LEU A 180 -14.17 -0.87 4.34
CA LEU A 180 -13.43 -1.95 4.99
C LEU A 180 -12.38 -2.47 3.99
N ALA A 181 -11.16 -2.57 4.44
CA ALA A 181 -10.01 -3.00 3.65
C ALA A 181 -10.11 -4.49 3.26
N GLU A 182 -9.12 -4.94 2.56
CA GLU A 182 -9.04 -6.30 2.02
C GLU A 182 -9.43 -7.38 3.02
N MET A 183 -10.43 -8.18 2.62
CA MET A 183 -10.96 -9.26 3.46
C MET A 183 -10.11 -10.54 3.30
N MET A 184 -8.91 -10.55 3.90
CA MET A 184 -7.97 -11.67 3.85
C MET A 184 -8.52 -12.94 4.51
N ASN A 185 -9.36 -12.79 5.55
CA ASN A 185 -9.98 -13.93 6.22
C ASN A 185 -11.16 -14.51 5.41
N TYR A 186 -10.93 -14.85 4.13
CA TYR A 186 -11.94 -15.51 3.31
C TYR A 186 -12.39 -16.88 3.89
N PRO A 187 -11.54 -17.67 4.60
CA PRO A 187 -12.01 -18.86 5.28
C PRO A 187 -13.07 -18.54 6.36
N GLY A 188 -12.85 -17.48 7.14
CA GLY A 188 -13.83 -17.02 8.14
C GLY A 188 -15.14 -16.58 7.48
N VAL A 189 -15.08 -15.91 6.33
CA VAL A 189 -16.30 -15.57 5.55
C VAL A 189 -17.05 -16.83 5.15
N MET A 190 -16.37 -17.84 4.60
CA MET A 190 -16.99 -19.11 4.17
C MET A 190 -17.56 -19.94 5.32
N MET A 191 -16.94 -19.86 6.49
CA MET A 191 -17.42 -20.54 7.71
C MET A 191 -18.53 -19.78 8.44
N GLY A 192 -18.80 -18.53 8.02
CA GLY A 192 -19.75 -17.66 8.73
C GLY A 192 -19.23 -17.21 10.10
N ASP A 193 -17.91 -17.07 10.24
CA ASP A 193 -17.30 -16.62 11.50
C ASP A 193 -17.91 -15.31 11.97
N ARG A 194 -18.33 -15.30 13.24
CA ARG A 194 -19.09 -14.19 13.79
C ARG A 194 -18.31 -12.87 13.79
N ALA A 195 -17.05 -12.88 14.18
CA ALA A 195 -16.25 -11.66 14.27
C ALA A 195 -15.99 -11.05 12.87
N THR A 196 -15.74 -11.90 11.88
CA THR A 196 -15.61 -11.50 10.48
C THR A 196 -16.91 -10.93 9.94
N MET A 197 -18.05 -11.59 10.19
CA MET A 197 -19.36 -11.12 9.73
C MET A 197 -19.78 -9.80 10.41
N GLU A 198 -19.45 -9.59 11.67
CA GLU A 198 -19.75 -8.34 12.39
C GLU A 198 -19.03 -7.14 11.73
N LYS A 199 -17.77 -7.28 11.27
CA LYS A 199 -17.05 -6.24 10.54
C LYS A 199 -17.68 -5.94 9.17
N ILE A 200 -18.08 -6.97 8.44
CA ILE A 200 -18.79 -6.83 7.17
C ILE A 200 -20.12 -6.08 7.36
N VAL A 201 -20.92 -6.51 8.33
CA VAL A 201 -22.26 -5.93 8.58
C VAL A 201 -22.17 -4.47 9.02
N VAL A 202 -21.22 -4.12 9.90
CA VAL A 202 -21.06 -2.71 10.31
C VAL A 202 -20.63 -1.82 9.14
N SER A 203 -19.76 -2.30 8.25
CA SER A 203 -19.36 -1.57 7.04
C SER A 203 -20.55 -1.33 6.10
N GLN A 204 -21.39 -2.35 5.92
CA GLN A 204 -22.62 -2.25 5.13
C GLN A 204 -23.63 -1.28 5.77
N ALA A 205 -23.75 -1.25 7.09
CA ALA A 205 -24.62 -0.31 7.80
C ALA A 205 -24.23 1.16 7.58
N HIS A 206 -22.95 1.43 7.38
CA HIS A 206 -22.42 2.74 6.99
C HIS A 206 -22.38 2.97 5.46
N HIS A 207 -22.96 2.07 4.66
CA HIS A 207 -22.95 2.13 3.18
C HIS A 207 -21.54 2.23 2.58
N LYS A 208 -20.57 1.57 3.19
CA LYS A 208 -19.16 1.58 2.79
C LYS A 208 -18.81 0.41 1.88
N LYS A 209 -17.74 0.56 1.09
CA LYS A 209 -17.17 -0.51 0.29
C LYS A 209 -16.51 -1.57 1.18
N ILE A 210 -16.41 -2.78 0.66
CA ILE A 210 -15.63 -3.87 1.28
C ILE A 210 -14.74 -4.42 0.18
N ASP A 211 -13.44 -4.25 0.35
CA ASP A 211 -12.47 -4.77 -0.59
C ASP A 211 -12.08 -6.21 -0.26
N GLY A 212 -11.63 -6.94 -1.27
CA GLY A 212 -11.35 -8.34 -1.17
C GLY A 212 -9.89 -8.69 -1.40
N HIS A 213 -9.56 -9.86 -0.86
CA HIS A 213 -8.30 -10.56 -1.02
C HIS A 213 -8.65 -12.05 -1.11
N ALA A 214 -8.66 -12.59 -2.32
CA ALA A 214 -9.21 -13.93 -2.57
C ALA A 214 -8.37 -14.72 -3.60
N PRO A 215 -7.09 -15.02 -3.26
CA PRO A 215 -6.19 -15.75 -4.16
C PRO A 215 -6.79 -17.10 -4.53
N GLY A 216 -6.89 -17.39 -5.84
CA GLY A 216 -7.37 -18.66 -6.35
C GLY A 216 -8.84 -19.01 -6.05
N LEU A 217 -9.59 -18.15 -5.37
CA LEU A 217 -10.97 -18.45 -4.99
C LEU A 217 -11.88 -18.50 -6.22
N SER A 218 -12.69 -19.57 -6.34
CA SER A 218 -13.53 -19.85 -7.51
C SER A 218 -14.81 -20.61 -7.13
N GLY A 219 -15.71 -20.83 -8.09
CA GLY A 219 -16.90 -21.66 -7.93
C GLY A 219 -17.84 -21.22 -6.83
N LYS A 220 -18.26 -22.17 -5.97
CA LYS A 220 -19.19 -21.91 -4.86
C LYS A 220 -18.55 -21.12 -3.73
N ALA A 221 -17.25 -21.30 -3.48
CA ALA A 221 -16.51 -20.56 -2.49
C ALA A 221 -16.46 -19.05 -2.84
N LEU A 222 -16.17 -18.72 -4.10
CA LEU A 222 -16.25 -17.33 -4.59
C LEU A 222 -17.68 -16.76 -4.46
N ASN A 223 -18.72 -17.57 -4.77
CA ASN A 223 -20.11 -17.11 -4.59
C ASN A 223 -20.40 -16.78 -3.12
N ALA A 224 -19.96 -17.62 -2.17
CA ALA A 224 -20.15 -17.36 -0.74
C ALA A 224 -19.44 -16.06 -0.30
N TYR A 225 -18.19 -15.87 -0.70
CA TYR A 225 -17.40 -14.69 -0.41
C TYR A 225 -18.07 -13.41 -0.95
N MET A 226 -18.49 -13.41 -2.21
CA MET A 226 -19.19 -12.28 -2.81
C MET A 226 -20.58 -12.04 -2.20
N SER A 227 -21.30 -13.10 -1.82
CA SER A 227 -22.62 -12.98 -1.18
C SER A 227 -22.55 -12.32 0.19
N ALA A 228 -21.41 -12.37 0.87
CA ALA A 228 -21.15 -11.62 2.08
C ALA A 228 -21.01 -10.11 1.84
N GLY A 229 -20.76 -9.68 0.58
CA GLY A 229 -20.70 -8.28 0.20
C GLY A 229 -19.31 -7.76 -0.14
N VAL A 230 -18.38 -8.65 -0.50
CA VAL A 230 -17.04 -8.26 -0.95
C VAL A 230 -17.06 -7.92 -2.43
N TYR A 231 -16.66 -6.69 -2.79
CA TYR A 231 -16.93 -6.12 -4.12
C TYR A 231 -15.75 -6.09 -5.06
N SER A 232 -14.50 -6.27 -4.58
CA SER A 232 -13.28 -6.23 -5.38
C SER A 232 -12.35 -7.41 -5.10
N ASP A 233 -11.30 -7.51 -5.89
CA ASP A 233 -10.17 -8.41 -5.64
C ASP A 233 -8.93 -7.90 -6.40
N HIS A 234 -7.75 -8.02 -5.77
CA HIS A 234 -6.45 -7.67 -6.35
C HIS A 234 -5.52 -8.89 -6.50
N GLU A 235 -5.98 -10.08 -6.09
CA GLU A 235 -5.19 -11.32 -6.05
C GLU A 235 -5.31 -12.18 -7.32
N CYS A 236 -5.96 -11.67 -8.37
CA CYS A 236 -6.04 -12.40 -9.63
C CYS A 236 -4.67 -12.51 -10.30
N ASP A 237 -4.19 -13.73 -10.49
CA ASP A 237 -2.93 -14.07 -11.15
C ASP A 237 -3.11 -14.60 -12.58
N THR A 238 -4.32 -15.00 -12.94
CA THR A 238 -4.69 -15.52 -14.26
C THR A 238 -5.92 -14.83 -14.81
N ILE A 239 -5.99 -14.73 -16.14
CA ILE A 239 -7.14 -14.14 -16.84
C ILE A 239 -8.44 -14.92 -16.56
N ASP A 240 -8.39 -16.25 -16.45
CA ASP A 240 -9.58 -17.07 -16.20
C ASP A 240 -10.17 -16.80 -14.82
N ASN A 241 -9.33 -16.68 -13.78
CA ASN A 241 -9.76 -16.31 -12.44
C ASN A 241 -10.38 -14.91 -12.41
N ALA A 242 -9.74 -13.95 -13.06
CA ALA A 242 -10.25 -12.58 -13.16
C ALA A 242 -11.58 -12.49 -13.93
N LEU A 243 -11.72 -13.21 -15.04
CA LEU A 243 -12.96 -13.25 -15.81
C LEU A 243 -14.11 -13.94 -15.06
N GLU A 244 -13.83 -14.95 -14.24
CA GLU A 244 -14.86 -15.55 -13.39
C GLU A 244 -15.40 -14.53 -12.39
N LYS A 245 -14.51 -13.81 -11.70
CA LYS A 245 -14.86 -12.76 -10.73
C LYS A 245 -15.64 -11.59 -11.38
N LEU A 246 -15.15 -11.09 -12.51
CA LEU A 246 -15.83 -10.05 -13.29
C LEU A 246 -17.25 -10.45 -13.72
N ARG A 247 -17.42 -11.66 -14.27
CA ARG A 247 -18.74 -12.18 -14.71
C ARG A 247 -19.72 -12.31 -13.56
N LYS A 248 -19.24 -12.49 -12.34
CA LYS A 248 -20.05 -12.51 -11.12
C LYS A 248 -20.28 -11.14 -10.51
N GLY A 249 -19.63 -10.09 -11.02
CA GLY A 249 -19.87 -8.71 -10.61
C GLY A 249 -18.81 -8.09 -9.72
N GLN A 250 -17.68 -8.76 -9.43
CA GLN A 250 -16.55 -8.12 -8.75
C GLN A 250 -15.83 -7.11 -9.65
N PHE A 251 -15.16 -6.15 -9.02
CA PHE A 251 -14.16 -5.31 -9.65
C PHE A 251 -12.78 -5.94 -9.49
N ILE A 252 -11.90 -5.72 -10.47
CA ILE A 252 -10.54 -6.21 -10.44
C ILE A 252 -9.58 -5.03 -10.31
N MET A 253 -8.76 -5.07 -9.26
CA MET A 253 -7.62 -4.18 -9.11
C MET A 253 -6.41 -4.89 -9.72
N ILE A 254 -5.93 -4.37 -10.86
CA ILE A 254 -4.80 -4.93 -11.58
C ILE A 254 -3.54 -4.41 -10.88
N ARG A 255 -2.77 -5.32 -10.31
CA ARG A 255 -1.65 -5.04 -9.44
C ARG A 255 -0.32 -5.09 -10.20
N ASP A 256 0.54 -4.07 -10.00
CA ASP A 256 1.93 -4.10 -10.45
C ASP A 256 2.83 -3.39 -9.42
N GLY A 257 2.99 -4.05 -8.29
CA GLY A 257 3.82 -3.62 -7.16
C GLY A 257 5.25 -4.15 -7.21
N THR A 258 5.87 -4.28 -6.04
CA THR A 258 7.18 -4.92 -5.90
C THR A 258 7.03 -6.43 -5.66
N ALA A 259 6.15 -6.83 -4.73
CA ALA A 259 5.96 -8.23 -4.35
C ALA A 259 5.17 -9.01 -5.40
N ALA A 260 4.16 -8.39 -6.03
CA ALA A 260 3.30 -9.06 -6.99
C ALA A 260 3.04 -8.17 -8.22
N GLN A 261 3.11 -8.78 -9.40
CA GLN A 261 3.02 -8.11 -10.70
C GLN A 261 2.11 -8.91 -11.63
N ASN A 262 0.82 -8.53 -11.67
CA ASN A 262 -0.20 -9.28 -12.39
C ASN A 262 -0.63 -8.58 -13.70
N LEU A 263 -0.10 -7.40 -14.02
CA LEU A 263 -0.51 -6.62 -15.18
C LEU A 263 -0.44 -7.43 -16.48
N GLU A 264 0.67 -8.11 -16.75
CA GLU A 264 0.87 -8.85 -18.01
C GLU A 264 -0.16 -9.97 -18.21
N ALA A 265 -0.44 -10.73 -17.14
CA ALA A 265 -1.45 -11.78 -17.15
C ALA A 265 -2.87 -11.24 -17.36
N LEU A 266 -3.14 -10.02 -16.89
CA LEU A 266 -4.45 -9.39 -16.90
C LEU A 266 -4.66 -8.38 -18.04
N MET A 267 -3.69 -8.20 -18.93
CA MET A 267 -3.80 -7.33 -20.11
C MET A 267 -5.08 -7.53 -20.92
N PRO A 268 -5.60 -8.77 -21.10
CA PRO A 268 -6.86 -8.99 -21.84
C PRO A 268 -8.10 -8.33 -21.21
N LEU A 269 -8.02 -7.83 -19.98
CA LEU A 269 -9.08 -7.04 -19.34
C LEU A 269 -9.08 -5.57 -19.79
N LEU A 270 -7.98 -5.05 -20.32
CA LEU A 270 -7.86 -3.66 -20.79
C LEU A 270 -8.51 -3.49 -22.17
N THR A 271 -9.81 -3.75 -22.22
CA THR A 271 -10.68 -3.59 -23.40
C THR A 271 -11.93 -2.81 -23.00
N GLU A 272 -12.61 -2.18 -23.97
CA GLU A 272 -13.87 -1.46 -23.72
C GLU A 272 -14.94 -2.32 -23.01
N GLN A 273 -14.88 -3.64 -23.20
CA GLN A 273 -15.83 -4.58 -22.58
C GLN A 273 -15.62 -4.71 -21.06
N TYR A 274 -14.37 -4.72 -20.57
CA TYR A 274 -14.06 -5.09 -19.19
C TYR A 274 -13.43 -3.98 -18.36
N ALA A 275 -12.71 -3.05 -19.00
CA ALA A 275 -11.90 -2.05 -18.31
C ALA A 275 -12.69 -1.16 -17.34
N HIS A 276 -13.98 -0.93 -17.61
CA HIS A 276 -14.85 -0.13 -16.72
C HIS A 276 -15.07 -0.76 -15.33
N ARG A 277 -14.65 -2.01 -15.15
CA ARG A 277 -14.64 -2.71 -13.86
C ARG A 277 -13.21 -3.02 -13.38
N CYS A 278 -12.22 -2.39 -13.98
CA CYS A 278 -10.83 -2.53 -13.60
C CYS A 278 -10.28 -1.20 -13.07
N MET A 279 -9.30 -1.26 -12.20
CA MET A 279 -8.49 -0.16 -11.72
C MET A 279 -7.08 -0.64 -11.45
N PHE A 280 -6.09 0.27 -11.48
CA PHE A 280 -4.72 -0.06 -11.15
C PHE A 280 -4.44 0.13 -9.66
N CYS A 281 -3.55 -0.70 -9.13
CA CYS A 281 -3.03 -0.57 -7.78
C CYS A 281 -1.57 -1.03 -7.71
N THR A 282 -0.89 -0.62 -6.65
CA THR A 282 0.49 -1.04 -6.39
C THR A 282 0.59 -2.10 -5.31
N ASP A 283 -0.33 -2.12 -4.34
CA ASP A 283 -0.24 -2.98 -3.17
C ASP A 283 1.07 -2.66 -2.39
N ASP A 284 2.01 -3.58 -2.29
CA ASP A 284 3.35 -3.34 -1.73
C ASP A 284 4.27 -2.68 -2.76
N LYS A 285 4.77 -1.47 -2.45
CA LYS A 285 5.69 -0.73 -3.33
C LYS A 285 6.92 -0.26 -2.56
N HIS A 286 8.06 -0.89 -2.83
CA HIS A 286 9.31 -0.67 -2.12
C HIS A 286 10.10 0.56 -2.62
N PRO A 287 11.05 1.08 -1.81
CA PRO A 287 11.82 2.28 -2.13
C PRO A 287 12.51 2.26 -3.49
N TYR A 288 13.12 1.13 -3.85
CA TYR A 288 13.82 0.98 -5.14
C TYR A 288 12.89 1.21 -6.33
N ASP A 289 11.72 0.59 -6.30
CA ASP A 289 10.75 0.70 -7.39
C ASP A 289 10.15 2.10 -7.48
N LEU A 290 9.88 2.74 -6.34
CA LEU A 290 9.41 4.13 -6.31
C LEU A 290 10.43 5.09 -6.93
N LEU A 291 11.72 4.91 -6.68
CA LEU A 291 12.79 5.77 -7.20
C LEU A 291 13.12 5.53 -8.67
N HIS A 292 13.05 4.27 -9.13
CA HIS A 292 13.62 3.89 -10.44
C HIS A 292 12.59 3.52 -11.48
N LYS A 293 11.40 3.07 -11.08
CA LYS A 293 10.30 2.72 -12.00
C LYS A 293 9.20 3.78 -12.01
N GLY A 294 8.89 4.34 -10.85
CA GLY A 294 7.76 5.22 -10.63
C GLY A 294 6.61 4.54 -9.91
N HIS A 295 5.42 5.10 -10.04
CA HIS A 295 4.21 4.66 -9.32
C HIS A 295 3.12 4.21 -10.32
N ILE A 296 1.93 4.82 -10.31
CA ILE A 296 0.85 4.48 -11.26
C ILE A 296 1.23 4.82 -12.71
N ASP A 297 2.05 5.86 -12.95
CA ASP A 297 2.60 6.20 -14.27
C ASP A 297 3.38 5.04 -14.89
N TYR A 298 4.13 4.30 -14.08
CA TYR A 298 4.85 3.11 -14.53
C TYR A 298 3.87 2.03 -15.03
N ILE A 299 2.77 1.78 -14.29
CA ILE A 299 1.75 0.81 -14.69
C ILE A 299 1.09 1.24 -16.00
N VAL A 300 0.78 2.53 -16.13
CA VAL A 300 0.20 3.11 -17.35
C VAL A 300 1.17 2.93 -18.54
N ARG A 301 2.44 3.32 -18.41
CA ARG A 301 3.46 3.12 -19.45
C ARG A 301 3.60 1.66 -19.86
N LYS A 302 3.71 0.77 -18.87
CA LYS A 302 3.87 -0.67 -19.11
C LYS A 302 2.66 -1.25 -19.83
N ALA A 303 1.44 -0.88 -19.46
CA ALA A 303 0.22 -1.34 -20.12
C ALA A 303 0.15 -0.86 -21.58
N ILE A 304 0.48 0.40 -21.85
CA ILE A 304 0.53 0.96 -23.20
C ILE A 304 1.62 0.26 -24.05
N ALA A 305 2.81 0.07 -23.49
CA ALA A 305 3.89 -0.66 -24.16
C ALA A 305 3.52 -2.11 -24.52
N LEU A 306 2.64 -2.73 -23.71
CA LEU A 306 2.07 -4.06 -23.97
C LEU A 306 0.88 -4.04 -24.95
N GLY A 307 0.49 -2.87 -25.46
CA GLY A 307 -0.53 -2.71 -26.50
C GLY A 307 -1.91 -2.28 -26.05
N ALA A 308 -2.08 -1.85 -24.81
CA ALA A 308 -3.34 -1.26 -24.35
C ALA A 308 -3.59 0.11 -25.00
N ASP A 309 -4.86 0.46 -25.23
CA ASP A 309 -5.23 1.80 -25.67
C ASP A 309 -4.85 2.84 -24.60
N PRO A 310 -4.12 3.91 -24.95
CA PRO A 310 -3.64 4.89 -23.99
C PRO A 310 -4.75 5.59 -23.20
N ILE A 311 -5.84 5.99 -23.88
CA ILE A 311 -6.93 6.72 -23.24
C ILE A 311 -7.70 5.79 -22.31
N LEU A 312 -7.96 4.55 -22.72
CA LEU A 312 -8.58 3.55 -21.88
C LEU A 312 -7.72 3.25 -20.64
N THR A 313 -6.40 3.17 -20.82
CA THR A 313 -5.46 2.95 -19.71
C THR A 313 -5.50 4.11 -18.70
N ILE A 314 -5.55 5.37 -19.17
CA ILE A 314 -5.73 6.54 -18.30
C ILE A 314 -7.08 6.51 -17.57
N LYS A 315 -8.17 6.04 -18.22
CA LYS A 315 -9.47 5.85 -17.53
C LYS A 315 -9.35 4.85 -16.37
N VAL A 316 -8.63 3.73 -16.56
CA VAL A 316 -8.39 2.73 -15.52
C VAL A 316 -7.56 3.31 -14.37
N ALA A 317 -6.53 4.10 -14.70
CA ALA A 317 -5.64 4.76 -13.75
C ALA A 317 -6.28 5.93 -12.98
N SER A 318 -7.48 6.37 -13.35
CA SER A 318 -8.08 7.59 -12.78
C SER A 318 -9.60 7.47 -12.59
N HIS A 319 -10.36 7.52 -13.68
CA HIS A 319 -11.83 7.64 -13.65
C HIS A 319 -12.51 6.42 -13.05
N TYR A 320 -12.12 5.22 -13.43
CA TYR A 320 -12.79 4.01 -12.96
C TYR A 320 -12.51 3.74 -11.48
N ALA A 321 -11.30 3.99 -11.00
CA ALA A 321 -10.98 3.98 -9.58
C ALA A 321 -11.83 5.00 -8.79
N ALA A 322 -11.89 6.25 -9.27
CA ALA A 322 -12.73 7.29 -8.66
C ALA A 322 -14.21 6.87 -8.59
N ARG A 323 -14.75 6.25 -9.66
CA ARG A 323 -16.14 5.78 -9.71
C ARG A 323 -16.40 4.63 -8.75
N TYR A 324 -15.47 3.67 -8.64
CA TYR A 324 -15.59 2.57 -7.69
C TYR A 324 -15.70 3.08 -6.25
N PHE A 325 -14.80 3.97 -5.85
CA PHE A 325 -14.77 4.53 -4.49
C PHE A 325 -15.75 5.69 -4.26
N LEU A 326 -16.64 6.00 -5.22
CA LEU A 326 -17.62 7.09 -5.15
C LEU A 326 -17.01 8.48 -4.94
N LEU A 327 -15.79 8.69 -5.41
CA LEU A 327 -15.11 9.98 -5.44
C LEU A 327 -15.65 10.81 -6.62
N ASN A 328 -16.90 11.29 -6.48
CA ASN A 328 -17.74 11.79 -7.58
C ASN A 328 -17.18 12.99 -8.35
N ASN A 329 -16.20 13.69 -7.82
CA ASN A 329 -15.58 14.87 -8.42
C ASN A 329 -14.06 14.69 -8.67
N LYS A 330 -13.60 13.44 -8.83
CA LYS A 330 -12.21 13.08 -9.15
C LYS A 330 -12.12 12.24 -10.42
N GLY A 331 -10.89 12.16 -10.98
CA GLY A 331 -10.56 11.27 -12.09
C GLY A 331 -11.12 11.70 -13.44
N ALA A 332 -11.43 12.98 -13.62
CA ALA A 332 -11.85 13.54 -14.91
C ALA A 332 -11.51 15.04 -15.00
N ILE A 333 -11.34 15.53 -16.21
CA ILE A 333 -11.25 16.96 -16.54
C ILE A 333 -12.64 17.39 -17.01
N ALA A 334 -13.41 17.99 -16.12
CA ALA A 334 -14.76 18.43 -16.44
C ALA A 334 -15.26 19.49 -15.42
N PRO A 335 -16.21 20.37 -15.80
CA PRO A 335 -16.77 21.34 -14.88
C PRO A 335 -17.32 20.72 -13.59
N GLY A 336 -16.86 21.23 -12.44
CA GLY A 336 -17.23 20.75 -11.12
C GLY A 336 -16.30 19.65 -10.55
N TYR A 337 -15.38 19.11 -11.34
CA TYR A 337 -14.36 18.18 -10.86
C TYR A 337 -13.18 18.91 -10.20
N LEU A 338 -12.50 18.26 -9.29
CA LEU A 338 -11.26 18.77 -8.72
C LEU A 338 -10.21 18.92 -9.82
N ALA A 339 -9.51 20.03 -9.81
CA ALA A 339 -8.45 20.32 -10.77
C ALA A 339 -7.15 19.61 -10.38
N ASP A 340 -7.21 18.28 -10.36
CA ASP A 340 -6.09 17.38 -10.16
C ASP A 340 -5.64 16.88 -11.54
N PHE A 341 -4.51 17.40 -12.06
CA PHE A 341 -4.02 17.13 -13.41
C PHE A 341 -2.61 16.62 -13.42
N VAL A 342 -2.31 15.80 -14.42
CA VAL A 342 -0.94 15.53 -14.88
C VAL A 342 -0.76 16.09 -16.29
N VAL A 343 0.35 16.75 -16.51
CA VAL A 343 0.79 17.20 -17.85
C VAL A 343 1.86 16.22 -18.29
N LEU A 344 1.60 15.56 -19.40
CA LEU A 344 2.43 14.52 -20.00
C LEU A 344 3.09 15.04 -21.28
N ASP A 345 4.28 14.55 -21.57
CA ASP A 345 4.93 14.80 -22.86
C ASP A 345 4.10 14.27 -24.04
N ASN A 346 3.58 13.05 -23.92
CA ASN A 346 2.73 12.39 -24.91
C ASN A 346 1.99 11.20 -24.29
N LEU A 347 1.09 10.57 -25.07
CA LEU A 347 0.30 9.40 -24.62
C LEU A 347 1.05 8.05 -24.75
N HIS A 348 2.23 8.02 -25.36
CA HIS A 348 2.99 6.80 -25.56
C HIS A 348 4.02 6.60 -24.43
N ASP A 349 4.84 7.63 -24.19
CA ASP A 349 5.93 7.55 -23.20
C ASP A 349 5.46 7.92 -21.80
N VAL A 350 4.38 8.72 -21.68
CA VAL A 350 3.71 9.08 -20.40
C VAL A 350 4.71 9.65 -19.39
N ASN A 351 5.66 10.48 -19.85
CA ASN A 351 6.55 11.18 -18.94
C ASN A 351 5.82 12.37 -18.30
N VAL A 352 5.77 12.40 -16.99
CA VAL A 352 5.12 13.47 -16.23
C VAL A 352 6.03 14.69 -16.18
N GLU A 353 5.56 15.82 -16.71
CA GLU A 353 6.30 17.09 -16.70
C GLU A 353 5.79 18.05 -15.62
N MET A 354 4.46 18.08 -15.38
CA MET A 354 3.87 18.90 -14.33
C MET A 354 2.74 18.15 -13.65
N VAL A 355 2.52 18.48 -12.39
CA VAL A 355 1.36 17.97 -11.61
C VAL A 355 0.67 19.13 -10.94
N PHE A 356 -0.63 19.20 -11.12
CA PHE A 356 -1.51 20.16 -10.46
C PHE A 356 -2.41 19.45 -9.45
N LYS A 357 -2.49 20.01 -8.26
CA LYS A 357 -3.38 19.55 -7.21
C LYS A 357 -4.36 20.64 -6.83
N ARG A 358 -5.64 20.42 -7.11
CA ARG A 358 -6.69 21.44 -6.94
C ARG A 358 -6.33 22.78 -7.59
N GLY A 359 -5.75 22.70 -8.80
CA GLY A 359 -5.30 23.84 -9.59
C GLY A 359 -4.01 24.50 -9.09
N LYS A 360 -3.38 24.01 -8.06
CA LYS A 360 -2.04 24.47 -7.63
C LYS A 360 -0.99 23.59 -8.27
N LEU A 361 0.01 24.21 -8.88
CA LEU A 361 1.20 23.52 -9.37
C LEU A 361 1.96 22.95 -8.16
N VAL A 362 2.15 21.64 -8.12
CA VAL A 362 2.86 20.94 -7.04
C VAL A 362 4.13 20.25 -7.52
N TYR A 363 4.30 20.08 -8.82
CA TYR A 363 5.51 19.57 -9.47
C TYR A 363 5.66 20.18 -10.86
N ASP A 364 6.87 20.59 -11.23
CA ASP A 364 7.23 21.20 -12.51
C ASP A 364 8.63 20.76 -13.00
N GLY A 365 9.03 19.56 -12.65
CA GLY A 365 10.38 19.03 -12.92
C GLY A 365 11.38 19.28 -11.78
N HIS A 366 11.00 20.02 -10.73
CA HIS A 366 11.82 20.29 -9.57
C HIS A 366 11.37 19.45 -8.36
N GLU A 367 12.21 19.41 -7.32
CA GLU A 367 11.89 18.69 -6.09
C GLU A 367 10.60 19.23 -5.45
N VAL A 368 9.73 18.31 -4.99
CA VAL A 368 8.46 18.66 -4.35
C VAL A 368 8.69 19.01 -2.88
N GLU A 369 8.50 20.26 -2.55
CA GLU A 369 8.56 20.72 -1.15
C GLU A 369 7.21 20.49 -0.47
N ILE A 370 7.20 19.66 0.57
CA ILE A 370 6.04 19.39 1.42
C ILE A 370 6.44 19.56 2.88
N ALA A 371 5.75 20.43 3.59
CA ALA A 371 5.87 20.53 5.04
C ALA A 371 5.23 19.28 5.69
N ALA A 372 5.94 18.66 6.61
CA ALA A 372 5.35 17.57 7.40
C ALA A 372 4.19 18.12 8.25
N PRO A 373 3.09 17.37 8.38
CA PRO A 373 2.01 17.73 9.30
C PRO A 373 2.50 17.82 10.75
N ASP A 374 1.85 18.68 11.53
CA ASP A 374 2.06 18.74 12.98
C ASP A 374 1.24 17.61 13.63
N ILE A 375 1.93 16.60 14.15
CA ILE A 375 1.32 15.43 14.77
C ILE A 375 1.31 15.60 16.28
N ASP A 376 0.18 15.31 16.93
CA ASP A 376 0.05 15.32 18.36
C ASP A 376 1.16 14.46 19.02
N PRO A 377 1.92 15.00 20.00
CA PRO A 377 3.02 14.26 20.63
C PRO A 377 2.61 12.91 21.24
N ASP A 378 1.38 12.79 21.75
CA ASP A 378 0.91 11.53 22.33
C ASP A 378 0.63 10.49 21.24
N ILE A 379 0.10 10.88 20.09
CA ILE A 379 -0.07 10.02 18.92
C ILE A 379 1.29 9.56 18.41
N LEU A 380 2.25 10.48 18.29
CA LEU A 380 3.61 10.16 17.83
C LEU A 380 4.31 9.20 18.79
N ALA A 381 4.24 9.46 20.10
CA ALA A 381 4.84 8.58 21.11
C ALA A 381 4.28 7.14 21.02
N GLY A 382 2.98 7.00 20.75
CA GLY A 382 2.32 5.68 20.64
C GLY A 382 2.82 4.81 19.49
N VAL A 383 3.44 5.40 18.45
CA VAL A 383 3.99 4.64 17.33
C VAL A 383 5.53 4.51 17.37
N LEU A 384 6.20 5.21 18.27
CA LEU A 384 7.65 5.11 18.47
C LEU A 384 8.04 4.10 19.55
N ASP A 385 7.18 3.87 20.55
CA ASP A 385 7.42 2.93 21.65
C ASP A 385 6.67 1.60 21.40
N THR A 386 7.25 0.75 20.54
CA THR A 386 6.59 -0.48 20.07
C THR A 386 7.45 -1.75 20.23
N PHE A 387 8.56 -1.67 20.99
CA PHE A 387 9.48 -2.81 21.20
C PHE A 387 9.51 -3.22 22.66
N HIS A 388 8.56 -4.05 23.06
CA HIS A 388 8.40 -4.56 24.42
C HIS A 388 8.74 -6.05 24.49
N LEU A 389 10.02 -6.38 24.47
CA LEU A 389 10.51 -7.76 24.58
C LEU A 389 11.73 -7.85 25.51
N PRO A 390 11.93 -8.98 26.22
CA PRO A 390 13.15 -9.21 26.97
C PRO A 390 14.35 -9.38 26.00
N ASP A 391 15.56 -9.33 26.52
CA ASP A 391 16.72 -9.69 25.70
C ASP A 391 16.67 -11.19 25.35
N VAL A 392 16.90 -11.49 24.09
CA VAL A 392 16.94 -12.87 23.58
C VAL A 392 18.33 -13.43 23.80
N THR A 393 18.40 -14.63 24.37
CA THR A 393 19.68 -15.32 24.62
C THR A 393 19.92 -16.44 23.60
N PRO A 394 21.18 -16.78 23.31
CA PRO A 394 21.49 -17.91 22.41
C PRO A 394 20.91 -19.25 22.90
N GLU A 395 20.79 -19.45 24.22
CA GLU A 395 20.21 -20.67 24.81
C GLU A 395 18.74 -20.87 24.43
N GLN A 396 17.96 -19.79 24.38
CA GLN A 396 16.54 -19.84 23.95
C GLN A 396 16.39 -20.23 22.47
N LEU A 397 17.43 -20.01 21.68
CA LEU A 397 17.43 -20.26 20.24
C LEU A 397 17.96 -21.64 19.85
N ARG A 398 18.54 -22.40 20.80
CA ARG A 398 19.05 -23.74 20.52
C ARG A 398 17.90 -24.72 20.32
N ILE A 399 17.80 -25.28 19.12
CA ILE A 399 16.80 -26.28 18.75
C ILE A 399 17.48 -27.60 18.35
N GLY A 400 16.80 -28.71 18.60
CA GLY A 400 17.18 -30.03 18.10
C GLY A 400 16.50 -30.33 16.76
N VAL A 401 15.88 -31.51 16.63
CA VAL A 401 15.02 -31.82 15.48
C VAL A 401 13.83 -30.87 15.45
N ALA A 402 13.66 -30.21 14.31
CA ALA A 402 12.59 -29.22 14.11
C ALA A 402 12.09 -29.23 12.65
N PRO A 403 10.90 -28.70 12.38
CA PRO A 403 10.35 -28.59 11.03
C PRO A 403 11.29 -27.86 10.08
N LEU A 404 11.33 -28.31 8.81
CA LEU A 404 12.11 -27.72 7.72
C LEU A 404 11.19 -27.11 6.68
N ILE A 405 11.25 -25.78 6.55
CA ILE A 405 10.51 -25.00 5.56
C ILE A 405 11.36 -24.85 4.30
N GLY A 406 10.83 -25.18 3.13
CA GLY A 406 11.44 -24.90 1.83
C GLY A 406 11.00 -23.54 1.29
N LEU A 407 11.94 -22.66 0.97
CA LEU A 407 11.67 -21.41 0.23
C LEU A 407 11.88 -21.66 -1.26
N ILE A 408 11.04 -21.05 -2.09
CA ILE A 408 11.04 -21.17 -3.55
C ILE A 408 11.44 -19.84 -4.17
N ASP A 409 12.45 -19.87 -5.04
CA ASP A 409 12.94 -18.65 -5.71
C ASP A 409 11.80 -17.93 -6.44
N GLY A 410 11.67 -16.63 -6.18
CA GLY A 410 10.68 -15.77 -6.83
C GLY A 410 9.22 -16.03 -6.43
N GLN A 411 8.98 -16.82 -5.36
CA GLN A 411 7.62 -17.10 -4.86
C GLN A 411 7.47 -16.77 -3.38
N ILE A 412 6.25 -16.45 -2.98
CA ILE A 412 5.88 -16.25 -1.57
C ILE A 412 5.37 -17.53 -0.90
N VAL A 413 5.01 -18.55 -1.67
CA VAL A 413 4.62 -19.86 -1.15
C VAL A 413 5.84 -20.65 -0.69
N THR A 414 5.63 -21.59 0.25
CA THR A 414 6.69 -22.44 0.79
C THR A 414 6.36 -23.91 0.60
N GLU A 415 7.33 -24.78 0.88
CA GLU A 415 7.19 -26.23 0.86
C GLU A 415 7.41 -26.84 2.24
N ASP A 416 6.73 -27.94 2.52
CA ASP A 416 6.98 -28.80 3.67
C ASP A 416 8.05 -29.83 3.30
N LEU A 417 9.26 -29.67 3.83
CA LEU A 417 10.38 -30.58 3.60
C LEU A 417 10.61 -31.56 4.76
N GLY A 418 9.63 -31.68 5.67
CA GLY A 418 9.70 -32.53 6.85
C GLY A 418 10.51 -31.88 7.98
N HIS A 419 11.55 -32.54 8.46
CA HIS A 419 12.33 -32.10 9.61
C HIS A 419 13.83 -32.09 9.30
N ALA A 420 14.59 -31.29 10.05
CA ALA A 420 16.06 -31.27 10.05
C ALA A 420 16.60 -31.27 11.49
N GLU A 421 17.88 -31.60 11.62
CA GLU A 421 18.60 -31.61 12.89
C GLU A 421 19.92 -30.83 12.73
N GLY A 422 19.83 -29.52 12.83
CA GLY A 422 20.98 -28.63 12.77
C GLY A 422 21.14 -27.86 11.45
N VAL A 423 22.03 -26.88 11.51
CA VAL A 423 22.45 -26.02 10.38
C VAL A 423 23.56 -26.72 9.62
N ASP A 424 23.36 -26.91 8.32
CA ASP A 424 24.34 -27.52 7.43
C ASP A 424 24.25 -26.93 6.01
N ASN A 425 24.87 -27.60 5.01
CA ASN A 425 24.92 -27.16 3.60
C ASN A 425 23.52 -26.80 3.04
N GLY A 426 23.19 -25.51 3.10
CA GLY A 426 21.96 -24.94 2.57
C GLY A 426 20.77 -24.95 3.52
N ILE A 427 20.94 -25.42 4.75
CA ILE A 427 19.95 -25.29 5.84
C ILE A 427 20.46 -24.24 6.83
N CYS A 428 19.62 -23.25 7.16
CA CYS A 428 19.85 -22.28 8.19
C CYS A 428 18.69 -22.25 9.20
N GLN A 429 18.89 -21.58 10.32
CA GLN A 429 17.85 -21.44 11.35
C GLN A 429 17.08 -20.16 11.12
N MET A 430 15.74 -20.25 11.15
CA MET A 430 14.83 -19.13 11.16
C MET A 430 14.12 -19.05 12.52
N THR A 431 13.97 -17.82 13.02
CA THR A 431 13.42 -17.55 14.36
C THR A 431 12.45 -16.39 14.30
N VAL A 432 11.34 -16.49 15.05
CA VAL A 432 10.39 -15.38 15.27
C VAL A 432 10.31 -15.10 16.77
N CYS A 433 10.48 -13.82 17.14
CA CYS A 433 10.44 -13.35 18.53
C CYS A 433 9.25 -12.38 18.71
N GLU A 434 8.39 -12.64 19.69
CA GLU A 434 7.32 -11.73 20.08
C GLU A 434 7.91 -10.41 20.59
N ARG A 435 7.37 -9.24 20.10
CA ARG A 435 7.90 -7.93 20.45
C ARG A 435 6.89 -6.93 21.02
N HIS A 436 5.63 -7.32 21.15
CA HIS A 436 4.54 -6.38 21.49
C HIS A 436 4.18 -6.39 22.97
N HIS A 437 4.19 -7.56 23.62
CA HIS A 437 3.60 -7.78 24.95
C HIS A 437 4.59 -8.27 26.02
N ASN A 438 5.88 -8.27 25.69
CA ASN A 438 6.96 -8.72 26.60
C ASN A 438 6.73 -10.16 27.12
N THR A 439 6.16 -11.03 26.27
CA THR A 439 5.86 -12.43 26.64
C THR A 439 7.12 -13.28 26.73
N GLY A 440 8.16 -12.91 26.01
CA GLY A 440 9.38 -13.71 25.82
C GLY A 440 9.17 -14.94 24.93
N HIS A 441 8.05 -15.03 24.22
CA HIS A 441 7.82 -16.12 23.27
C HIS A 441 8.76 -16.03 22.08
N VAL A 442 9.44 -17.13 21.83
CA VAL A 442 10.39 -17.32 20.74
C VAL A 442 10.14 -18.69 20.13
N ALA A 443 9.99 -18.76 18.83
CA ALA A 443 9.93 -20.01 18.09
C ALA A 443 10.98 -20.05 16.98
N SER A 444 11.53 -21.22 16.74
CA SER A 444 12.56 -21.45 15.71
C SER A 444 12.23 -22.71 14.91
N CYS A 445 12.65 -22.69 13.65
CA CYS A 445 12.64 -23.85 12.76
C CYS A 445 13.87 -23.81 11.85
N TYR A 446 14.00 -24.83 11.01
CA TYR A 446 14.99 -24.81 9.94
C TYR A 446 14.35 -24.34 8.62
N VAL A 447 15.20 -23.72 7.79
CA VAL A 447 14.79 -23.24 6.47
C VAL A 447 15.84 -23.61 5.43
N ARG A 448 15.40 -24.11 4.26
CA ARG A 448 16.20 -24.36 3.06
C ARG A 448 15.82 -23.38 1.96
N GLY A 449 16.77 -22.98 1.13
CA GLY A 449 16.56 -22.03 0.02
C GLY A 449 16.94 -20.59 0.36
N TYR A 450 17.08 -20.24 1.65
CA TYR A 450 17.54 -18.92 2.05
C TYR A 450 19.03 -18.70 1.75
N GLY A 451 19.88 -19.71 2.04
CA GLY A 451 21.26 -19.80 1.57
C GLY A 451 22.32 -19.10 2.40
N ILE A 452 21.99 -18.39 3.50
CA ILE A 452 22.98 -17.72 4.35
C ILE A 452 24.01 -18.72 4.88
N GLN A 453 25.30 -18.38 4.81
CA GLN A 453 26.42 -19.26 5.18
C GLN A 453 27.20 -18.77 6.41
N ARG A 454 27.01 -17.53 6.82
CA ARG A 454 27.66 -16.93 8.00
C ARG A 454 26.82 -15.76 8.51
N GLY A 455 26.91 -15.49 9.83
CA GLY A 455 26.21 -14.41 10.46
C GLY A 455 24.69 -14.63 10.55
N ALA A 456 23.96 -13.54 10.64
CA ALA A 456 22.50 -13.52 10.67
C ALA A 456 21.93 -12.23 10.09
N VAL A 457 20.68 -12.28 9.67
CA VAL A 457 19.85 -11.13 9.33
C VAL A 457 18.62 -11.11 10.21
N ALA A 458 18.08 -9.91 10.51
CA ALA A 458 16.80 -9.76 11.20
C ALA A 458 16.04 -8.55 10.67
N THR A 459 14.71 -8.62 10.77
CA THR A 459 13.81 -7.51 10.44
C THR A 459 12.60 -7.49 11.38
N SER A 460 12.07 -6.30 11.63
CA SER A 460 10.78 -6.10 12.30
C SER A 460 9.58 -6.06 11.35
N ILE A 461 9.83 -6.22 10.06
CA ILE A 461 8.78 -6.38 9.05
C ILE A 461 8.55 -7.87 8.86
N ALA A 462 7.45 -8.38 9.39
CA ALA A 462 7.07 -9.80 9.36
C ALA A 462 5.55 -9.90 9.27
N HIS A 463 5.04 -10.00 8.06
CA HIS A 463 3.60 -9.94 7.78
C HIS A 463 2.79 -10.99 8.53
N ASP A 464 1.60 -10.64 9.10
CA ASP A 464 1.15 -9.25 9.34
C ASP A 464 1.40 -8.86 10.79
N SER A 465 1.85 -9.83 11.64
CA SER A 465 2.05 -9.61 13.08
C SER A 465 3.18 -8.61 13.41
N HIS A 466 4.11 -8.43 12.47
CA HIS A 466 5.31 -7.61 12.64
C HIS A 466 6.10 -7.89 13.91
N ASN A 467 6.15 -9.15 14.30
CA ASN A 467 7.12 -9.67 15.24
C ASN A 467 8.52 -9.63 14.62
N ILE A 468 9.57 -9.78 15.43
CA ILE A 468 10.93 -9.83 14.86
C ILE A 468 11.14 -11.20 14.22
N ILE A 469 11.49 -11.21 12.93
CA ILE A 469 11.93 -12.41 12.24
C ILE A 469 13.42 -12.33 11.93
N ALA A 470 14.16 -13.41 12.18
CA ALA A 470 15.59 -13.50 11.93
C ALA A 470 15.95 -14.84 11.26
N CYS A 471 17.02 -14.84 10.47
CA CYS A 471 17.57 -16.03 9.88
C CYS A 471 19.10 -16.00 9.95
N GLY A 472 19.73 -17.12 10.34
CA GLY A 472 21.18 -17.17 10.52
C GLY A 472 21.72 -18.58 10.67
N VAL A 473 23.04 -18.65 10.88
CA VAL A 473 23.76 -19.93 11.02
C VAL A 473 24.14 -20.26 12.46
N SER A 474 24.07 -19.30 13.39
CA SER A 474 24.36 -19.51 14.79
C SER A 474 23.33 -18.82 15.70
N PRO A 475 22.94 -19.45 16.82
CA PRO A 475 22.12 -18.81 17.83
C PRO A 475 22.71 -17.50 18.37
N GLU A 476 24.03 -17.40 18.45
CA GLU A 476 24.77 -16.24 18.95
C GLU A 476 24.54 -15.01 18.04
N ASP A 477 24.69 -15.14 16.72
CA ASP A 477 24.48 -14.04 15.79
C ASP A 477 23.00 -13.70 15.64
N ILE A 478 22.10 -14.70 15.67
CA ILE A 478 20.65 -14.46 15.65
C ILE A 478 20.22 -13.66 16.90
N ALA A 479 20.66 -14.06 18.11
CA ALA A 479 20.34 -13.33 19.34
C ALA A 479 20.91 -11.90 19.30
N PHE A 480 22.13 -11.74 18.82
CA PHE A 480 22.76 -10.43 18.67
C PHE A 480 21.96 -9.54 17.69
N ALA A 481 21.56 -10.08 16.53
CA ALA A 481 20.75 -9.35 15.55
C ALA A 481 19.41 -8.87 16.13
N VAL A 482 18.68 -9.76 16.82
CA VAL A 482 17.40 -9.44 17.47
C VAL A 482 17.56 -8.35 18.53
N ASN A 483 18.57 -8.45 19.39
CA ASN A 483 18.81 -7.48 20.46
C ASN A 483 19.28 -6.11 19.93
N GLU A 484 20.09 -6.08 18.86
CA GLU A 484 20.46 -4.82 18.20
C GLU A 484 19.26 -4.17 17.49
N LEU A 485 18.39 -4.97 16.86
CA LEU A 485 17.15 -4.48 16.25
C LEU A 485 16.21 -3.84 17.29
N LYS A 486 16.07 -4.46 18.47
CA LYS A 486 15.35 -3.90 19.63
C LYS A 486 15.90 -2.53 20.02
N LYS A 487 17.22 -2.39 20.17
CA LYS A 487 17.88 -1.11 20.52
C LYS A 487 17.68 -0.02 19.47
N MET A 488 17.48 -0.42 18.23
CA MET A 488 17.26 0.44 17.08
C MET A 488 15.77 0.85 16.92
N HIS A 489 14.87 0.32 17.76
CA HIS A 489 13.41 0.47 17.64
C HIS A 489 12.87 -0.01 16.29
N GLY A 490 13.45 -1.09 15.75
CA GLY A 490 13.01 -1.73 14.53
C GLY A 490 13.80 -1.39 13.28
N GLY A 491 13.47 -2.09 12.21
CA GLY A 491 14.10 -1.96 10.91
C GLY A 491 14.68 -3.25 10.38
N ILE A 492 15.82 -3.14 9.73
CA ILE A 492 16.53 -4.22 9.06
C ILE A 492 17.99 -4.20 9.54
N ILE A 493 18.53 -5.38 9.83
CA ILE A 493 19.92 -5.51 10.28
C ILE A 493 20.59 -6.76 9.71
N VAL A 494 21.89 -6.64 9.42
CA VAL A 494 22.77 -7.73 9.00
C VAL A 494 23.96 -7.76 9.94
N VAL A 495 24.25 -8.91 10.51
CA VAL A 495 25.32 -9.08 11.51
C VAL A 495 26.22 -10.27 11.18
N GLU A 496 27.45 -10.24 11.65
CA GLU A 496 28.41 -11.35 11.55
C GLU A 496 29.39 -11.29 12.71
N ASN A 497 29.60 -12.41 13.42
CA ASN A 497 30.54 -12.54 14.55
C ASN A 497 30.31 -11.47 15.64
N GLY A 498 29.06 -11.19 16.00
CA GLY A 498 28.69 -10.18 17.00
C GLY A 498 28.96 -8.73 16.56
N GLN A 499 29.06 -8.45 15.28
CA GLN A 499 29.26 -7.12 14.73
C GLN A 499 28.19 -6.79 13.68
N VAL A 500 27.70 -5.55 13.70
CA VAL A 500 26.77 -5.04 12.70
C VAL A 500 27.51 -4.76 11.40
N GLN A 501 27.09 -5.38 10.31
CA GLN A 501 27.61 -5.18 8.95
C GLN A 501 26.84 -4.11 8.20
N ALA A 502 25.50 -4.11 8.32
CA ALA A 502 24.63 -3.11 7.73
C ALA A 502 23.34 -2.98 8.56
N ARG A 503 22.70 -1.81 8.51
CA ARG A 503 21.42 -1.57 9.19
C ARG A 503 20.60 -0.46 8.52
N LEU A 504 19.29 -0.61 8.58
CA LEU A 504 18.29 0.40 8.22
C LEU A 504 17.33 0.55 9.39
N PRO A 505 17.42 1.61 10.22
CA PRO A 505 16.44 1.90 11.27
C PRO A 505 15.10 2.31 10.66
N LEU A 506 14.01 1.76 11.24
CA LEU A 506 12.62 2.07 10.90
C LEU A 506 11.86 2.33 12.20
N GLU A 507 12.00 3.53 12.72
CA GLU A 507 11.63 3.88 14.11
C GLU A 507 10.11 3.99 14.31
N VAL A 508 9.34 4.24 13.24
CA VAL A 508 7.89 4.36 13.33
C VAL A 508 7.25 2.98 13.25
N ALA A 509 6.73 2.51 14.35
CA ALA A 509 6.13 1.18 14.52
C ALA A 509 7.06 0.00 14.16
N GLY A 510 8.35 0.24 13.93
CA GLY A 510 9.28 -0.74 13.37
C GLY A 510 9.09 -1.01 11.88
N LEU A 511 8.35 -0.17 11.16
CA LEU A 511 7.92 -0.39 9.78
C LEU A 511 8.50 0.63 8.79
N PHE A 512 8.61 1.89 9.18
CA PHE A 512 9.10 2.96 8.31
C PHE A 512 9.78 4.09 9.10
N THR A 513 10.32 5.08 8.39
CA THR A 513 11.11 6.18 8.99
C THR A 513 10.76 7.51 8.31
N ASP A 514 11.04 8.63 9.00
CA ASP A 514 10.89 9.99 8.43
C ASP A 514 12.05 10.41 7.51
N ARG A 515 13.03 9.53 7.29
CA ARG A 515 14.15 9.81 6.39
C ARG A 515 13.69 9.96 4.93
N PRO A 516 14.44 10.72 4.12
CA PRO A 516 14.17 10.82 2.68
C PRO A 516 14.26 9.46 1.98
N LEU A 517 13.37 9.22 1.00
CA LEU A 517 13.34 7.96 0.24
C LEU A 517 14.68 7.56 -0.39
N PRO A 518 15.50 8.47 -0.97
CA PRO A 518 16.82 8.08 -1.50
C PRO A 518 17.76 7.53 -0.43
N GLU A 519 17.77 8.12 0.79
CA GLU A 519 18.58 7.63 1.91
C GLU A 519 18.12 6.24 2.37
N VAL A 520 16.80 6.05 2.47
CA VAL A 520 16.22 4.75 2.85
C VAL A 520 16.58 3.69 1.83
N ASN A 521 16.45 4.00 0.53
CA ASN A 521 16.83 3.08 -0.53
C ASN A 521 18.32 2.72 -0.50
N GLU A 522 19.21 3.70 -0.33
CA GLU A 522 20.65 3.45 -0.22
C GLU A 522 20.99 2.48 0.92
N LYS A 523 20.39 2.70 2.10
CA LYS A 523 20.60 1.83 3.27
C LYS A 523 20.00 0.44 3.06
N LEU A 524 18.82 0.34 2.43
CA LEU A 524 18.19 -0.94 2.10
C LEU A 524 19.05 -1.75 1.14
N GLU A 525 19.53 -1.13 0.06
CA GLU A 525 20.41 -1.79 -0.90
C GLU A 525 21.76 -2.20 -0.26
N HIS A 526 22.29 -1.40 0.68
CA HIS A 526 23.47 -1.79 1.45
C HIS A 526 23.19 -3.02 2.34
N CYS A 527 22.03 -3.08 3.00
CA CYS A 527 21.61 -4.26 3.77
C CYS A 527 21.47 -5.50 2.87
N LYS A 528 20.84 -5.37 1.70
CA LYS A 528 20.71 -6.47 0.72
C LYS A 528 22.10 -6.95 0.26
N ALA A 529 22.99 -6.03 -0.10
CA ALA A 529 24.34 -6.35 -0.53
C ALA A 529 25.12 -7.10 0.56
N ALA A 530 25.01 -6.67 1.82
CA ALA A 530 25.64 -7.35 2.97
C ALA A 530 25.08 -8.76 3.17
N ALA A 531 23.75 -8.94 3.09
CA ALA A 531 23.10 -10.24 3.21
C ALA A 531 23.54 -11.20 2.08
N TRP A 532 23.58 -10.73 0.84
CA TRP A 532 24.10 -11.53 -0.29
C TRP A 532 25.59 -11.85 -0.15
N ALA A 533 26.39 -10.96 0.43
CA ALA A 533 27.80 -11.24 0.72
C ALA A 533 27.96 -12.31 1.80
N GLN A 534 26.98 -12.48 2.70
CA GLN A 534 26.93 -13.57 3.68
C GLN A 534 26.41 -14.89 3.11
N GLY A 535 26.04 -14.94 1.82
CA GLY A 535 25.64 -16.16 1.12
C GLY A 535 24.14 -16.30 0.90
N VAL A 536 23.33 -15.32 1.29
CA VAL A 536 21.88 -15.35 0.97
C VAL A 536 21.68 -15.53 -0.53
N ASN A 537 20.72 -16.37 -0.90
CA ASN A 537 20.40 -16.69 -2.28
C ASN A 537 20.07 -15.42 -3.08
N ARG A 538 20.73 -15.24 -4.22
CA ARG A 538 20.52 -14.07 -5.09
C ARG A 538 19.22 -14.12 -5.91
N GLY A 539 18.53 -15.27 -5.92
CA GLY A 539 17.21 -15.44 -6.54
C GLY A 539 16.07 -14.93 -5.69
N ILE A 540 16.34 -14.44 -4.46
CA ILE A 540 15.36 -13.91 -3.54
C ILE A 540 15.72 -12.51 -3.05
N ASP A 541 14.71 -11.73 -2.64
CA ASP A 541 14.93 -10.56 -1.79
C ASP A 541 15.14 -11.02 -0.34
N PRO A 542 16.30 -10.72 0.31
CA PRO A 542 16.62 -11.26 1.62
C PRO A 542 15.58 -10.97 2.70
N PHE A 543 15.00 -9.78 2.69
CA PHE A 543 14.14 -9.31 3.77
C PHE A 543 12.67 -9.55 3.45
N MET A 544 12.22 -9.27 2.22
CA MET A 544 10.85 -9.53 1.79
C MET A 544 10.51 -11.03 1.87
N THR A 545 11.43 -11.91 1.48
CA THR A 545 11.22 -13.36 1.60
C THR A 545 11.03 -13.79 3.06
N LEU A 546 11.79 -13.22 4.00
CA LEU A 546 11.58 -13.47 5.43
C LEU A 546 10.25 -12.89 5.92
N SER A 547 9.90 -11.69 5.50
CA SER A 547 8.65 -11.03 5.93
C SER A 547 7.43 -11.90 5.65
N PHE A 548 7.36 -12.52 4.47
CA PHE A 548 6.26 -13.41 4.12
C PHE A 548 6.38 -14.82 4.73
N ALA A 549 7.55 -15.25 5.19
CA ALA A 549 7.74 -16.56 5.80
C ALA A 549 7.00 -16.73 7.14
N SER A 550 6.51 -15.64 7.75
CA SER A 550 5.72 -15.64 8.98
C SER A 550 4.21 -15.46 8.77
N LEU A 551 3.72 -15.20 7.54
CA LEU A 551 2.31 -14.89 7.28
C LEU A 551 1.44 -16.14 7.19
N PRO A 552 0.64 -16.50 8.21
CA PRO A 552 -0.04 -17.81 8.32
C PRO A 552 -1.32 -17.94 7.49
N VAL A 553 -1.45 -17.17 6.43
CA VAL A 553 -2.53 -17.26 5.44
C VAL A 553 -2.04 -17.68 4.05
N ILE A 554 -0.71 -17.78 3.85
CA ILE A 554 -0.11 -18.21 2.58
C ILE A 554 0.44 -19.65 2.74
N PRO A 555 0.09 -20.63 1.89
CA PRO A 555 0.62 -22.01 1.94
C PRO A 555 2.14 -22.09 1.74
N ALA A 556 2.83 -23.17 2.20
CA ALA A 556 2.29 -24.27 3.01
C ALA A 556 2.61 -24.12 4.49
N LEU A 557 3.88 -23.91 4.88
CA LEU A 557 4.36 -23.78 6.25
C LEU A 557 4.78 -22.34 6.55
N ARG A 558 4.42 -21.84 7.76
CA ARG A 558 4.79 -20.51 8.24
C ARG A 558 5.29 -20.57 9.68
N LEU A 559 6.33 -19.80 9.98
CA LEU A 559 6.84 -19.71 11.33
C LEU A 559 6.18 -18.54 12.07
N THR A 560 5.51 -18.83 13.17
CA THR A 560 4.92 -17.82 14.08
C THR A 560 5.62 -17.88 15.44
N THR A 561 5.32 -16.96 16.35
CA THR A 561 5.82 -16.99 17.74
C THR A 561 5.43 -18.26 18.50
N LYS A 562 4.40 -18.98 18.03
CA LYS A 562 3.88 -20.23 18.63
C LYS A 562 4.39 -21.50 17.97
N GLY A 563 5.25 -21.38 16.97
CA GLY A 563 5.79 -22.50 16.22
C GLY A 563 5.42 -22.50 14.74
N VAL A 564 5.76 -23.59 14.06
CA VAL A 564 5.46 -23.74 12.63
C VAL A 564 3.99 -24.12 12.42
N PHE A 565 3.30 -23.31 11.64
CA PHE A 565 1.89 -23.50 11.29
C PHE A 565 1.76 -24.01 9.85
N ASN A 566 0.99 -25.10 9.66
CA ASN A 566 0.65 -25.61 8.34
C ASN A 566 -0.68 -25.00 7.91
N VAL A 567 -0.63 -24.12 6.94
CA VAL A 567 -1.78 -23.36 6.41
C VAL A 567 -2.80 -24.27 5.71
N ASN A 568 -2.33 -25.35 5.04
CA ASN A 568 -3.22 -26.26 4.32
C ASN A 568 -4.08 -27.11 5.27
N THR A 569 -3.54 -27.47 6.44
CA THR A 569 -4.24 -28.30 7.45
C THR A 569 -4.82 -27.49 8.60
N LEU A 570 -4.50 -26.21 8.70
CA LEU A 570 -4.84 -25.30 9.79
C LEU A 570 -4.39 -25.81 11.18
N LYS A 571 -3.20 -26.40 11.26
CA LYS A 571 -2.62 -26.96 12.50
C LYS A 571 -1.16 -26.58 12.65
N PHE A 572 -0.72 -26.49 13.91
CA PHE A 572 0.71 -26.44 14.21
C PHE A 572 1.37 -27.79 13.91
N VAL A 573 2.60 -27.72 13.41
CA VAL A 573 3.46 -28.90 13.16
C VAL A 573 4.19 -29.22 14.46
N GLU A 574 4.15 -30.50 14.86
CA GLU A 574 4.85 -31.00 16.07
C GLU A 574 6.35 -31.21 15.82
#